data_d855213d67042971c067a0a86eb7bb7e
#
_entry.id   d855213d67042971c067a0a86eb7bb7e
#
_cell.length_a   1.000
_cell.length_b   1.000
_cell.length_c   1.000
_cell.angle_alpha   90.00
_cell.angle_beta   90.00
_cell.angle_gamma   90.00
#
_symmetry.space_group_name_H-M   'P 1'
#
loop_
_entity.id
_entity.type
_entity.pdbx_description
1 polymer ?
#
loop_
_entity_poly.entity_id
_entity_poly.type
_entity_poly.pdbx_seq_one_letter_code
_entity_poly.pdbx_strand_id
1 'polypeptide(L)'
;MKRAGVALLITAAALSWGAAPAMAAGTKISVHRSDYGRMLWGPDRQAIYIFENDTEGRSTCYGECAKAWPPVLTKKKPVAGKRVRESRLGTKRRRNGKKQVTYAGKPLYYYAHEGSGEVLCHDVFLNGGYWWVVGRDGERRP
;
A
#
# COMPACT_ATOMS: atom_id res chain seq x y z
N MET A 1 -17.60 10.19 77.68
CA MET A 1 -17.32 9.05 76.81
C MET A 1 -17.24 9.54 75.33
N LYS A 2 -16.07 9.68 74.83
CA LYS A 2 -15.85 10.14 73.42
C LYS A 2 -15.56 8.91 72.57
N ARG A 3 -16.41 8.62 71.60
CA ARG A 3 -16.21 7.54 70.61
C ARG A 3 -15.44 8.13 69.41
N ALA A 4 -14.21 7.68 69.22
CA ALA A 4 -13.43 8.00 68.03
C ALA A 4 -13.88 7.10 66.86
N GLY A 5 -14.39 7.73 65.80
CA GLY A 5 -14.71 7.05 64.54
C GLY A 5 -13.44 6.95 63.70
N VAL A 6 -13.06 5.74 63.35
CA VAL A 6 -11.99 5.47 62.42
C VAL A 6 -12.57 5.52 61.01
N ALA A 7 -12.17 6.50 60.19
CA ALA A 7 -12.55 6.57 58.79
C ALA A 7 -11.58 5.70 57.96
N LEU A 8 -12.10 4.67 57.33
CA LEU A 8 -11.37 3.79 56.44
C LEU A 8 -11.30 4.44 55.06
N LEU A 9 -10.14 4.96 54.67
CA LEU A 9 -9.89 5.47 53.32
C LEU A 9 -9.64 4.29 52.37
N ILE A 10 -10.60 4.01 51.51
CA ILE A 10 -10.44 3.03 50.42
C ILE A 10 -9.81 3.77 49.25
N THR A 11 -8.51 3.57 49.02
CA THR A 11 -7.82 4.03 47.81
C THR A 11 -8.14 3.07 46.66
N ALA A 12 -8.99 3.51 45.74
CA ALA A 12 -9.23 2.80 44.45
C ALA A 12 -8.01 2.97 43.55
N ALA A 13 -7.22 1.92 43.38
CA ALA A 13 -6.18 1.87 42.36
C ALA A 13 -6.81 1.71 41.00
N ALA A 14 -6.80 2.76 40.19
CA ALA A 14 -7.20 2.71 38.79
C ALA A 14 -6.14 1.94 37.98
N LEU A 15 -6.46 0.71 37.58
CA LEU A 15 -5.66 -0.01 36.56
C LEU A 15 -5.84 0.69 35.20
N SER A 16 -4.87 1.52 34.84
CA SER A 16 -4.77 2.02 33.47
C SER A 16 -4.32 0.88 32.56
N TRP A 17 -5.24 0.32 31.82
CA TRP A 17 -4.91 -0.57 30.70
C TRP A 17 -4.27 0.28 29.61
N GLY A 18 -2.94 0.27 29.57
CA GLY A 18 -2.19 0.87 28.47
C GLY A 18 -2.54 0.13 27.20
N ALA A 19 -3.22 0.83 26.26
CA ALA A 19 -3.43 0.31 24.92
C ALA A 19 -2.05 0.07 24.28
N ALA A 20 -1.74 -1.18 23.94
CA ALA A 20 -0.54 -1.49 23.18
C ALA A 20 -0.56 -0.69 21.86
N PRO A 21 0.58 -0.11 21.43
CA PRO A 21 0.63 0.64 20.19
C PRO A 21 0.22 -0.30 19.04
N ALA A 22 -0.82 0.08 18.31
CA ALA A 22 -1.24 -0.64 17.11
C ALA A 22 -0.04 -0.67 16.14
N MET A 23 0.50 -1.86 15.88
CA MET A 23 1.57 -2.04 14.91
C MET A 23 1.06 -1.57 13.56
N ALA A 24 1.71 -0.56 12.98
CA ALA A 24 1.33 -0.02 11.68
C ALA A 24 1.21 -1.16 10.65
N ALA A 25 0.05 -1.26 10.02
CA ALA A 25 -0.21 -2.24 8.97
C ALA A 25 0.68 -1.99 7.73
N GLY A 26 0.82 -3.00 6.88
CA GLY A 26 1.47 -2.83 5.59
C GLY A 26 0.62 -1.98 4.64
N THR A 27 1.21 -1.62 3.51
CA THR A 27 0.54 -0.80 2.49
C THR A 27 -0.72 -1.51 1.98
N LYS A 28 -1.84 -0.82 2.04
CA LYS A 28 -3.15 -1.34 1.64
C LYS A 28 -3.38 -1.11 0.15
N ILE A 29 -3.75 -2.15 -0.56
CA ILE A 29 -4.16 -2.10 -1.96
C ILE A 29 -5.65 -2.38 -2.05
N SER A 30 -6.38 -1.60 -2.85
CA SER A 30 -7.83 -1.74 -3.04
C SER A 30 -8.20 -1.76 -4.51
N VAL A 31 -9.41 -2.22 -4.84
CA VAL A 31 -9.95 -2.15 -6.21
C VAL A 31 -11.13 -1.18 -6.24
N HIS A 32 -11.04 -0.17 -7.11
CA HIS A 32 -12.12 0.78 -7.38
C HIS A 32 -12.34 0.94 -8.88
N ARG A 33 -13.44 1.57 -9.26
CA ARG A 33 -13.73 1.95 -10.63
C ARG A 33 -12.89 3.15 -11.07
N SER A 34 -12.55 3.16 -12.36
CA SER A 34 -12.01 4.26 -13.14
C SER A 34 -12.62 4.21 -14.54
N ASP A 35 -12.21 5.12 -15.43
CA ASP A 35 -12.59 5.10 -16.85
C ASP A 35 -12.04 3.86 -17.57
N TYR A 36 -10.97 3.27 -17.05
CA TYR A 36 -10.37 2.00 -17.53
C TYR A 36 -10.96 0.75 -16.83
N GLY A 37 -12.16 0.86 -16.29
CA GLY A 37 -12.82 -0.21 -15.56
C GLY A 37 -12.33 -0.34 -14.10
N ARG A 38 -12.39 -1.56 -13.55
CA ARG A 38 -11.93 -1.83 -12.18
C ARG A 38 -10.43 -2.08 -12.16
N MET A 39 -9.70 -1.24 -11.43
CA MET A 39 -8.26 -1.33 -11.32
C MET A 39 -7.78 -1.23 -9.86
N LEU A 40 -6.50 -1.50 -9.65
CA LEU A 40 -5.86 -1.38 -8.35
C LEU A 40 -5.58 0.09 -8.00
N TRP A 41 -5.72 0.38 -6.72
CA TRP A 41 -5.45 1.68 -6.12
C TRP A 41 -4.67 1.49 -4.82
N GLY A 42 -3.73 2.38 -4.58
CA GLY A 42 -3.03 2.50 -3.31
C GLY A 42 -3.80 3.29 -2.25
N PRO A 43 -3.15 3.59 -1.11
CA PRO A 43 -3.65 4.55 -0.16
C PRO A 43 -3.97 5.90 -0.84
N ASP A 44 -4.89 6.67 -0.25
CA ASP A 44 -5.31 7.99 -0.75
C ASP A 44 -5.78 7.98 -2.21
N ARG A 45 -6.23 6.82 -2.70
CA ARG A 45 -6.70 6.64 -4.07
C ARG A 45 -5.66 7.03 -5.13
N GLN A 46 -4.41 6.76 -4.90
CA GLN A 46 -3.40 6.84 -5.95
C GLN A 46 -3.53 5.67 -6.92
N ALA A 47 -3.54 5.96 -8.22
CA ALA A 47 -3.57 4.93 -9.26
C ALA A 47 -2.32 4.04 -9.21
N ILE A 48 -2.50 2.76 -9.51
CA ILE A 48 -1.40 1.80 -9.52
C ILE A 48 -1.12 1.34 -10.93
N TYR A 49 0.17 1.34 -11.27
CA TYR A 49 0.71 0.97 -12.57
C TYR A 49 1.64 -0.22 -12.49
N ILE A 50 1.78 -0.90 -13.63
CA ILE A 50 2.83 -1.88 -13.91
C ILE A 50 3.67 -1.39 -15.08
N PHE A 51 4.93 -1.80 -15.12
CA PHE A 51 5.89 -1.47 -16.16
C PHE A 51 6.17 -2.69 -17.03
N GLU A 52 6.04 -2.55 -18.35
CA GLU A 52 6.18 -3.71 -19.24
C GLU A 52 7.59 -4.31 -19.27
N ASN A 53 8.61 -3.48 -18.98
CA ASN A 53 10.01 -3.93 -18.98
C ASN A 53 10.40 -4.69 -17.71
N ASP A 54 9.53 -4.75 -16.71
CA ASP A 54 9.80 -5.55 -15.51
C ASP A 54 9.74 -7.03 -15.84
N THR A 55 10.78 -7.76 -15.46
CA THR A 55 10.95 -9.18 -15.78
C THR A 55 11.05 -10.03 -14.52
N GLU A 56 10.46 -11.22 -14.55
CA GLU A 56 10.52 -12.19 -13.45
C GLU A 56 10.12 -11.60 -12.08
N GLY A 57 9.17 -10.67 -12.07
CA GLY A 57 8.71 -9.99 -10.86
C GLY A 57 9.73 -9.01 -10.28
N ARG A 58 10.76 -8.64 -11.01
CA ARG A 58 11.81 -7.70 -10.60
C ARG A 58 11.63 -6.36 -11.29
N SER A 59 11.72 -5.31 -10.50
CA SER A 59 11.73 -3.95 -11.02
C SER A 59 12.98 -3.67 -11.84
N THR A 60 12.79 -3.04 -12.99
CA THR A 60 13.86 -2.45 -13.81
C THR A 60 13.89 -0.92 -13.71
N CYS A 61 12.89 -0.33 -13.02
CA CYS A 61 12.72 1.11 -12.86
C CYS A 61 13.51 1.62 -11.63
N TYR A 62 14.61 2.32 -11.88
CA TYR A 62 15.50 2.94 -10.89
C TYR A 62 15.92 4.34 -11.33
N GLY A 63 16.63 5.09 -10.48
CA GLY A 63 17.11 6.44 -10.80
C GLY A 63 15.98 7.38 -11.23
N GLU A 64 16.13 8.04 -12.37
CA GLU A 64 15.13 8.98 -12.91
C GLU A 64 13.78 8.30 -13.18
N CYS A 65 13.78 7.05 -13.63
CA CYS A 65 12.56 6.28 -13.76
C CYS A 65 11.80 6.19 -12.43
N ALA A 66 12.47 5.84 -11.34
CA ALA A 66 11.86 5.70 -10.02
C ALA A 66 11.45 7.06 -9.39
N LYS A 67 11.97 8.18 -9.87
CA LYS A 67 11.49 9.51 -9.50
C LYS A 67 10.15 9.82 -10.14
N ALA A 68 10.00 9.52 -11.43
CA ALA A 68 8.75 9.68 -12.16
C ALA A 68 7.71 8.62 -11.76
N TRP A 69 8.17 7.39 -11.51
CA TRP A 69 7.35 6.23 -11.16
C TRP A 69 7.79 5.64 -9.82
N PRO A 70 7.40 6.26 -8.70
CA PRO A 70 7.75 5.75 -7.37
C PRO A 70 7.22 4.34 -7.17
N PRO A 71 8.05 3.40 -6.70
CA PRO A 71 7.59 2.06 -6.37
C PRO A 71 6.59 2.09 -5.21
N VAL A 72 5.59 1.23 -5.27
CA VAL A 72 4.69 1.00 -4.13
C VAL A 72 5.46 0.22 -3.06
N LEU A 73 5.92 0.91 -2.03
CA LEU A 73 6.74 0.32 -0.97
C LEU A 73 5.89 -0.11 0.22
N THR A 74 6.37 -1.09 0.96
CA THR A 74 5.77 -1.52 2.22
C THR A 74 6.84 -1.97 3.23
N LYS A 75 6.62 -1.69 4.50
CA LYS A 75 7.48 -2.19 5.59
C LYS A 75 7.02 -3.56 6.10
N LYS A 76 5.72 -3.82 6.07
CA LYS A 76 5.06 -5.04 6.52
C LYS A 76 4.42 -5.79 5.34
N LYS A 77 3.81 -6.95 5.60
CA LYS A 77 2.98 -7.64 4.60
C LYS A 77 1.93 -6.66 4.06
N PRO A 78 1.78 -6.50 2.73
CA PRO A 78 0.74 -5.64 2.18
C PRO A 78 -0.65 -6.15 2.54
N VAL A 79 -1.60 -5.25 2.64
CA VAL A 79 -2.97 -5.54 3.07
C VAL A 79 -3.90 -5.54 1.88
N ALA A 80 -4.64 -6.63 1.70
CA ALA A 80 -5.71 -6.70 0.73
C ALA A 80 -6.92 -5.90 1.21
N GLY A 81 -7.20 -4.80 0.52
CA GLY A 81 -8.40 -4.01 0.71
C GLY A 81 -9.58 -4.58 -0.08
N LYS A 82 -10.61 -3.75 -0.25
CA LYS A 82 -11.85 -4.14 -0.92
C LYS A 82 -11.59 -4.71 -2.31
N ARG A 83 -12.11 -5.92 -2.58
CA ARG A 83 -12.06 -6.66 -3.86
C ARG A 83 -10.67 -7.08 -4.34
N VAL A 84 -9.62 -6.87 -3.58
CA VAL A 84 -8.28 -7.39 -3.90
C VAL A 84 -8.23 -8.88 -3.59
N ARG A 85 -7.57 -9.65 -4.45
CA ARG A 85 -7.25 -11.06 -4.19
C ARG A 85 -5.98 -11.13 -3.36
N GLU A 86 -6.08 -11.44 -2.07
CA GLU A 86 -4.94 -11.49 -1.16
C GLU A 86 -3.85 -12.46 -1.66
N SER A 87 -4.24 -13.58 -2.24
CA SER A 87 -3.30 -14.58 -2.79
C SER A 87 -2.41 -14.06 -3.93
N ARG A 88 -2.76 -12.92 -4.54
CA ARG A 88 -1.97 -12.27 -5.59
C ARG A 88 -1.06 -11.17 -5.05
N LEU A 89 -1.28 -10.70 -3.82
CA LEU A 89 -0.40 -9.73 -3.18
C LEU A 89 0.88 -10.40 -2.68
N GLY A 90 1.99 -9.76 -2.96
CA GLY A 90 3.30 -10.16 -2.51
C GLY A 90 4.25 -8.99 -2.37
N THR A 91 5.51 -9.31 -2.15
CA THR A 91 6.58 -8.31 -2.12
C THR A 91 7.83 -8.85 -2.82
N LYS A 92 8.58 -7.94 -3.40
CA LYS A 92 9.91 -8.21 -3.94
C LYS A 92 10.89 -7.18 -3.38
N ARG A 93 12.08 -7.63 -2.98
CA ARG A 93 13.15 -6.69 -2.57
C ARG A 93 13.73 -6.00 -3.79
N ARG A 94 13.84 -4.69 -3.69
CA ARG A 94 14.59 -3.84 -4.62
C ARG A 94 16.08 -3.92 -4.31
N ARG A 95 16.94 -3.47 -5.24
CA ARG A 95 18.40 -3.43 -5.05
C ARG A 95 18.85 -2.64 -3.80
N ASN A 96 18.07 -1.63 -3.40
CA ASN A 96 18.31 -0.84 -2.17
C ASN A 96 17.75 -1.49 -0.88
N GLY A 97 17.30 -2.74 -0.94
CA GLY A 97 16.77 -3.49 0.19
C GLY A 97 15.33 -3.19 0.57
N LYS A 98 14.71 -2.14 0.03
CA LYS A 98 13.29 -1.81 0.29
C LYS A 98 12.38 -2.85 -0.34
N LYS A 99 11.26 -3.15 0.33
CA LYS A 99 10.24 -4.08 -0.17
C LYS A 99 9.26 -3.33 -1.05
N GLN A 100 9.15 -3.72 -2.31
CA GLN A 100 8.13 -3.25 -3.25
C GLN A 100 6.97 -4.23 -3.28
N VAL A 101 5.74 -3.71 -3.22
CA VAL A 101 4.53 -4.51 -3.37
C VAL A 101 4.45 -5.05 -4.79
N THR A 102 4.07 -6.33 -4.90
CA THR A 102 3.76 -6.97 -6.18
C THR A 102 2.30 -7.43 -6.19
N TYR A 103 1.74 -7.52 -7.39
CA TYR A 103 0.43 -8.14 -7.60
C TYR A 103 0.48 -9.07 -8.80
N ALA A 104 0.03 -10.30 -8.62
CA ALA A 104 0.21 -11.36 -9.63
C ALA A 104 1.66 -11.46 -10.14
N GLY A 105 2.63 -11.29 -9.22
CA GLY A 105 4.05 -11.31 -9.53
C GLY A 105 4.63 -10.05 -10.16
N LYS A 106 3.81 -9.04 -10.48
CA LYS A 106 4.25 -7.80 -11.14
C LYS A 106 4.53 -6.71 -10.12
N PRO A 107 5.71 -6.05 -10.13
CA PRO A 107 5.99 -4.90 -9.30
C PRO A 107 5.02 -3.75 -9.55
N LEU A 108 4.60 -3.07 -8.48
CA LEU A 108 3.61 -2.00 -8.54
C LEU A 108 4.27 -0.63 -8.35
N TYR A 109 3.73 0.37 -9.06
CA TYR A 109 4.21 1.75 -9.06
C TYR A 109 3.08 2.75 -8.94
N TYR A 110 3.43 3.96 -8.49
CA TYR A 110 2.64 5.18 -8.64
C TYR A 110 3.21 6.03 -9.77
N TYR A 111 2.46 7.04 -10.22
CA TYR A 111 3.00 8.12 -11.02
C TYR A 111 3.13 9.38 -10.16
N ALA A 112 4.32 10.03 -10.19
CA ALA A 112 4.64 11.12 -9.26
C ALA A 112 3.81 12.40 -9.48
N HIS A 113 3.26 12.57 -10.67
CA HIS A 113 2.54 13.79 -11.07
C HIS A 113 1.02 13.58 -11.12
N GLU A 114 0.51 12.58 -10.40
CA GLU A 114 -0.91 12.29 -10.25
C GLU A 114 -1.41 12.62 -8.86
N GLY A 115 -2.63 13.14 -8.79
CA GLY A 115 -3.37 13.32 -7.56
C GLY A 115 -4.27 12.14 -7.21
N SER A 116 -4.99 12.27 -6.09
CA SER A 116 -5.96 11.30 -5.64
C SER A 116 -7.11 11.13 -6.65
N GLY A 117 -7.34 9.91 -7.07
CA GLY A 117 -8.42 9.54 -7.99
C GLY A 117 -8.13 9.82 -9.46
N GLU A 118 -6.96 10.36 -9.79
CA GLU A 118 -6.53 10.61 -11.17
C GLU A 118 -5.88 9.37 -11.80
N VAL A 119 -5.98 9.27 -13.13
CA VAL A 119 -5.24 8.31 -13.97
C VAL A 119 -4.80 9.07 -15.22
N LEU A 120 -3.55 9.52 -15.24
CA LEU A 120 -3.03 10.40 -16.30
C LEU A 120 -2.08 9.67 -17.27
N CYS A 121 -1.55 8.51 -16.88
CA CYS A 121 -0.45 7.86 -17.59
C CYS A 121 -0.72 6.39 -17.92
N HIS A 122 -1.97 6.07 -18.26
CA HIS A 122 -2.31 4.74 -18.77
C HIS A 122 -2.00 4.63 -20.27
N ASP A 123 -1.44 3.49 -20.69
CA ASP A 123 -1.02 3.21 -22.08
C ASP A 123 -0.06 4.28 -22.63
N VAL A 124 0.94 4.64 -21.85
CA VAL A 124 1.95 5.63 -22.25
C VAL A 124 3.34 5.03 -22.32
N PHE A 125 4.12 5.44 -23.30
CA PHE A 125 5.53 5.08 -23.42
C PHE A 125 6.41 6.14 -22.75
N LEU A 126 6.94 5.82 -21.57
CA LEU A 126 7.84 6.71 -20.79
C LEU A 126 8.96 5.88 -20.17
N ASN A 127 10.12 6.50 -19.99
CA ASN A 127 11.28 5.86 -19.38
C ASN A 127 11.67 4.51 -20.01
N GLY A 128 11.49 4.41 -21.34
CA GLY A 128 11.93 3.28 -22.14
C GLY A 128 10.97 2.10 -22.24
N GLY A 129 9.72 2.24 -21.78
CA GLY A 129 8.71 1.20 -21.90
C GLY A 129 7.30 1.71 -21.64
N TYR A 130 6.32 0.85 -21.83
CA TYR A 130 4.92 1.16 -21.59
C TYR A 130 4.51 0.98 -20.12
N TRP A 131 3.60 1.86 -19.70
CA TRP A 131 3.00 1.87 -18.37
C TRP A 131 1.49 1.64 -18.48
N TRP A 132 0.97 0.75 -17.63
CA TRP A 132 -0.41 0.31 -17.69
C TRP A 132 -1.02 0.29 -16.30
N VAL A 133 -2.25 0.80 -16.16
CA VAL A 133 -3.03 0.50 -14.95
C VAL A 133 -3.40 -0.98 -14.95
N VAL A 134 -3.52 -1.55 -13.77
CA VAL A 134 -3.66 -3.00 -13.57
C VAL A 134 -4.98 -3.34 -12.90
N GLY A 135 -5.64 -4.36 -13.40
CA GLY A 135 -6.91 -4.83 -12.89
C GLY A 135 -6.79 -5.80 -11.72
N ARG A 136 -7.95 -6.16 -11.17
CA ARG A 136 -8.07 -7.15 -10.10
C ARG A 136 -7.51 -8.53 -10.49
N ASP A 137 -7.52 -8.85 -11.75
CA ASP A 137 -6.96 -10.08 -12.35
C ASP A 137 -5.43 -10.06 -12.41
N GLY A 138 -4.79 -8.91 -12.19
CA GLY A 138 -3.35 -8.73 -12.30
C GLY A 138 -2.90 -8.42 -13.72
N GLU A 139 -3.85 -8.22 -14.64
CA GLU A 139 -3.56 -7.89 -16.03
C GLU A 139 -3.72 -6.39 -16.29
N ARG A 140 -2.99 -5.89 -17.30
CA ARG A 140 -3.17 -4.52 -17.77
C ARG A 140 -4.62 -4.30 -18.23
N ARG A 141 -5.12 -3.10 -18.03
CA ARG A 141 -6.39 -2.71 -18.63
C ARG A 141 -6.19 -2.38 -20.11
N PRO A 142 -7.21 -2.58 -20.95
CA PRO A 142 -7.17 -2.19 -22.35
C PRO A 142 -7.24 -0.67 -22.50
#